data_bc18f8ca4a6e0dbb17933cb901845526
#
_entry.id   bc18f8ca4a6e0dbb17933cb901845526
#
_cell.length_a   1.000
_cell.length_b   1.000
_cell.length_c   1.000
_cell.angle_alpha   90.00
_cell.angle_beta   90.00
_cell.angle_gamma   90.00
#
_symmetry.space_group_name_H-M   'P 1'
#
loop_
_entity.id
_entity.type
_entity.pdbx_description
1 polymer ?
#
loop_
_entity_poly.entity_id
_entity_poly.type
_entity_poly.pdbx_seq_one_letter_code
_entity_poly.pdbx_strand_id
1 'polypeptide(L)'
;MGALLLLSLYFHPGRGQEPRPKASIDGEGPGWQALGEGDFTNVNSYADTWTWKNGLLTCSGQPIGVMRTRRTFTNFEMVVEWRHLKSAGNSGVFVWVPDEALKELKPDALPQYGIEVQMLDHGFAEQYEKRTGKKGDWFTTNGDIFAVGKSKLNPFPPLSPNGSRSFPRKNLGRGVGEWNHYYVRAINGEVRLWVNGEEVSGGNGADPRTGYLCLESEGSPIEFKNIRVRELP
;
A
#
# COMPACT_ATOMS: atom_id res chain seq x y z
N MET A 1 10.00 33.47 -63.13
CA MET A 1 10.76 33.40 -61.88
C MET A 1 9.83 32.99 -60.78
N GLY A 2 9.74 31.72 -60.44
CA GLY A 2 8.88 31.17 -59.38
C GLY A 2 9.77 30.76 -58.23
N ALA A 3 9.54 31.34 -57.07
CA ALA A 3 10.26 30.99 -55.84
C ALA A 3 9.59 29.78 -55.20
N LEU A 4 10.35 28.70 -55.03
CA LEU A 4 9.95 27.48 -54.34
C LEU A 4 10.20 27.70 -52.85
N LEU A 5 9.11 27.76 -52.04
CA LEU A 5 9.21 27.76 -50.58
C LEU A 5 9.40 26.31 -50.10
N LEU A 6 10.56 25.98 -49.58
CA LEU A 6 10.80 24.74 -48.85
C LEU A 6 10.28 24.90 -47.42
N LEU A 7 9.19 24.22 -47.08
CA LEU A 7 8.75 24.04 -45.70
C LEU A 7 9.61 22.94 -45.05
N SER A 8 10.51 23.30 -44.16
CA SER A 8 11.22 22.34 -43.32
C SER A 8 10.33 21.93 -42.15
N LEU A 9 9.83 20.69 -42.17
CA LEU A 9 9.17 20.05 -41.06
C LEU A 9 10.19 19.72 -39.95
N TYR A 10 10.21 20.53 -38.92
CA TYR A 10 10.93 20.18 -37.68
C TYR A 10 10.18 19.04 -36.96
N PHE A 11 10.70 17.83 -37.08
CA PHE A 11 10.34 16.74 -36.19
C PHE A 11 10.86 17.07 -34.80
N HIS A 12 9.97 17.38 -33.86
CA HIS A 12 10.29 17.36 -32.44
C HIS A 12 10.36 15.88 -32.02
N PRO A 13 11.54 15.38 -31.60
CA PRO A 13 11.57 14.06 -30.98
C PRO A 13 10.72 14.12 -29.73
N GLY A 14 9.72 13.22 -29.63
CA GLY A 14 8.88 13.08 -28.46
C GLY A 14 9.79 13.00 -27.22
N ARG A 15 9.52 13.83 -26.22
CA ARG A 15 10.18 13.74 -24.92
C ARG A 15 9.94 12.32 -24.41
N GLY A 16 10.93 11.45 -24.55
CA GLY A 16 10.98 10.18 -23.88
C GLY A 16 10.76 10.45 -22.39
N GLN A 17 9.77 9.78 -21.81
CA GLN A 17 9.50 9.88 -20.40
C GLN A 17 10.78 9.46 -19.67
N GLU A 18 11.41 10.37 -18.94
CA GLU A 18 12.59 10.04 -18.16
C GLU A 18 12.28 8.86 -17.25
N PRO A 19 13.18 7.87 -17.13
CA PRO A 19 12.93 6.74 -16.25
C PRO A 19 12.70 7.26 -14.84
N ARG A 20 11.54 6.94 -14.26
CA ARG A 20 11.20 7.33 -12.89
C ARG A 20 12.26 6.76 -11.93
N PRO A 21 12.72 7.52 -10.93
CA PRO A 21 13.76 7.06 -10.04
C PRO A 21 13.33 5.74 -9.37
N LYS A 22 14.19 4.74 -9.43
CA LYS A 22 14.00 3.46 -8.73
C LYS A 22 14.08 3.72 -7.22
N ALA A 23 13.27 3.02 -6.43
CA ALA A 23 13.38 3.05 -4.98
C ALA A 23 14.81 2.71 -4.55
N SER A 24 15.33 3.42 -3.56
CA SER A 24 16.66 3.16 -3.02
C SER A 24 16.78 1.81 -2.30
N ILE A 25 15.65 1.24 -1.85
CA ILE A 25 15.56 -0.06 -1.17
C ILE A 25 14.57 -0.94 -1.93
N ASP A 26 15.06 -2.01 -2.52
CA ASP A 26 14.29 -2.95 -3.36
C ASP A 26 14.06 -4.32 -2.70
N GLY A 27 14.53 -4.48 -1.46
CA GLY A 27 14.41 -5.74 -0.72
C GLY A 27 15.40 -6.82 -1.17
N GLU A 28 16.50 -6.43 -1.77
CA GLU A 28 17.59 -7.34 -2.16
C GLU A 28 18.77 -7.24 -1.21
N GLY A 29 19.59 -8.29 -1.15
CA GLY A 29 20.81 -8.36 -0.35
C GLY A 29 20.64 -9.11 0.97
N PRO A 30 21.64 -9.01 1.88
CA PRO A 30 21.67 -9.80 3.11
C PRO A 30 20.47 -9.56 4.03
N GLY A 31 19.92 -10.65 4.55
CA GLY A 31 18.82 -10.64 5.52
C GLY A 31 17.43 -10.48 4.91
N TRP A 32 17.30 -10.09 3.64
CA TRP A 32 16.03 -10.02 2.97
C TRP A 32 15.52 -11.41 2.56
N GLN A 33 14.25 -11.67 2.81
CA GLN A 33 13.54 -12.90 2.48
C GLN A 33 12.33 -12.55 1.60
N ALA A 34 12.18 -13.24 0.49
CA ALA A 34 10.97 -13.17 -0.31
C ALA A 34 9.84 -13.94 0.39
N LEU A 35 8.66 -13.34 0.44
CA LEU A 35 7.44 -13.99 0.92
C LEU A 35 6.59 -14.43 -0.27
N GLY A 36 6.20 -15.69 -0.28
CA GLY A 36 5.38 -16.32 -1.31
C GLY A 36 4.13 -16.98 -0.77
N GLU A 37 3.47 -17.78 -1.58
CA GLU A 37 2.22 -18.47 -1.23
C GLU A 37 2.33 -19.25 0.09
N GLY A 38 3.44 -19.94 0.32
CA GLY A 38 3.68 -20.73 1.53
C GLY A 38 3.83 -19.91 2.81
N ASP A 39 4.07 -18.60 2.71
CA ASP A 39 4.27 -17.71 3.85
C ASP A 39 2.99 -17.04 4.33
N PHE A 40 1.90 -17.18 3.58
CA PHE A 40 0.61 -16.57 3.89
C PHE A 40 -0.48 -17.58 4.21
N THR A 41 -1.52 -17.12 4.84
CA THR A 41 -2.77 -17.86 5.06
C THR A 41 -3.97 -16.92 4.98
N ASN A 42 -5.03 -17.37 4.32
CA ASN A 42 -6.30 -16.67 4.30
C ASN A 42 -6.92 -16.65 5.71
N VAL A 43 -7.53 -15.54 6.10
CA VAL A 43 -8.17 -15.38 7.40
C VAL A 43 -9.70 -15.49 7.27
N ASN A 44 -10.31 -14.60 6.50
CA ASN A 44 -11.76 -14.43 6.45
C ASN A 44 -12.32 -14.14 5.06
N SER A 45 -11.59 -14.50 4.02
CA SER A 45 -12.07 -14.37 2.63
C SER A 45 -12.33 -15.74 1.98
N TYR A 46 -12.93 -15.73 0.80
CA TYR A 46 -13.20 -16.97 0.06
C TYR A 46 -11.92 -17.60 -0.50
N ALA A 47 -12.00 -18.86 -0.89
CA ALA A 47 -10.85 -19.60 -1.39
C ALA A 47 -10.24 -19.00 -2.69
N ASP A 48 -11.07 -18.34 -3.48
CA ASP A 48 -10.71 -17.72 -4.76
C ASP A 48 -10.45 -16.20 -4.67
N THR A 49 -10.53 -15.61 -3.48
CA THR A 49 -10.21 -14.20 -3.26
C THR A 49 -8.75 -13.90 -3.58
N TRP A 50 -7.86 -14.84 -3.27
CA TRP A 50 -6.42 -14.70 -3.42
C TRP A 50 -5.86 -15.79 -4.33
N THR A 51 -5.21 -15.40 -5.40
CA THR A 51 -4.64 -16.34 -6.38
C THR A 51 -3.16 -16.04 -6.60
N TRP A 52 -2.32 -17.02 -6.35
CA TRP A 52 -0.89 -16.97 -6.64
C TRP A 52 -0.57 -17.58 -7.99
N LYS A 53 0.19 -16.88 -8.82
CA LYS A 53 0.71 -17.38 -10.10
C LYS A 53 2.05 -16.76 -10.42
N ASN A 54 3.09 -17.58 -10.51
CA ASN A 54 4.46 -17.15 -10.89
C ASN A 54 4.97 -15.95 -10.07
N GLY A 55 4.78 -15.97 -8.75
CA GLY A 55 5.20 -14.89 -7.85
C GLY A 55 4.31 -13.65 -7.87
N LEU A 56 3.25 -13.64 -8.64
CA LEU A 56 2.21 -12.61 -8.63
C LEU A 56 1.04 -13.08 -7.77
N LEU A 57 0.64 -12.25 -6.81
CA LEU A 57 -0.56 -12.41 -6.03
C LEU A 57 -1.65 -11.50 -6.58
N THR A 58 -2.75 -12.08 -7.02
CA THR A 58 -3.95 -11.33 -7.44
C THR A 58 -5.02 -11.47 -6.37
N CYS A 59 -5.60 -10.35 -5.95
CA CYS A 59 -6.75 -10.28 -5.06
C CYS A 59 -7.98 -9.81 -5.85
N SER A 60 -9.11 -10.49 -5.70
CA SER A 60 -10.38 -10.09 -6.33
C SER A 60 -11.01 -8.86 -5.68
N GLY A 61 -10.65 -8.56 -4.43
CA GLY A 61 -11.26 -7.53 -3.62
C GLY A 61 -12.55 -7.96 -2.92
N GLN A 62 -12.97 -9.21 -3.06
CA GLN A 62 -14.23 -9.73 -2.50
C GLN A 62 -14.05 -11.13 -1.85
N PRO A 63 -14.66 -11.34 -0.68
CA PRO A 63 -15.27 -10.35 0.21
C PRO A 63 -14.21 -9.40 0.79
N ILE A 64 -14.64 -8.36 1.52
CA ILE A 64 -13.71 -7.60 2.36
C ILE A 64 -13.11 -8.53 3.39
N GLY A 65 -11.78 -8.50 3.54
CA GLY A 65 -11.07 -9.39 4.43
C GLY A 65 -9.56 -9.27 4.28
N VAL A 66 -8.85 -10.18 4.91
CA VAL A 66 -7.39 -10.18 4.88
C VAL A 66 -6.81 -11.59 4.67
N MET A 67 -5.64 -11.61 4.07
CA MET A 67 -4.70 -12.71 4.28
C MET A 67 -3.55 -12.23 5.16
N ARG A 68 -3.00 -13.10 5.99
CA ARG A 68 -1.92 -12.78 6.91
C ARG A 68 -0.68 -13.64 6.68
N THR A 69 0.47 -13.14 7.09
CA THR A 69 1.66 -13.97 7.20
C THR A 69 1.45 -15.11 8.22
N ARG A 70 2.17 -16.23 8.06
CA ARG A 70 2.09 -17.36 9.00
C ARG A 70 2.84 -17.10 10.30
N ARG A 71 3.80 -16.18 10.28
CA ARG A 71 4.57 -15.76 11.46
C ARG A 71 4.41 -14.27 11.74
N THR A 72 4.67 -13.87 12.95
CA THR A 72 4.64 -12.49 13.40
C THR A 72 6.00 -11.83 13.23
N PHE A 73 5.99 -10.48 13.25
CA PHE A 73 7.17 -9.64 13.15
C PHE A 73 7.13 -8.56 14.23
N THR A 74 8.31 -8.19 14.75
CA THR A 74 8.48 -7.10 15.72
C THR A 74 9.21 -5.93 15.08
N ASN A 75 10.50 -6.04 14.88
CA ASN A 75 11.30 -5.07 14.15
C ASN A 75 11.59 -5.59 12.76
N PHE A 76 11.17 -4.86 11.74
CA PHE A 76 11.35 -5.33 10.37
C PHE A 76 11.34 -4.18 9.37
N GLU A 77 11.83 -4.50 8.19
CA GLU A 77 11.63 -3.73 6.97
C GLU A 77 10.86 -4.61 5.98
N MET A 78 10.00 -3.98 5.19
CA MET A 78 9.18 -4.66 4.19
C MET A 78 9.25 -3.89 2.87
N VAL A 79 9.33 -4.63 1.78
CA VAL A 79 9.09 -4.11 0.42
C VAL A 79 7.88 -4.84 -0.16
N VAL A 80 7.02 -4.10 -0.82
CA VAL A 80 5.92 -4.64 -1.61
C VAL A 80 5.66 -3.77 -2.84
N GLU A 81 5.54 -4.40 -4.00
CA GLU A 81 5.01 -3.75 -5.20
C GLU A 81 3.55 -4.11 -5.38
N TRP A 82 2.73 -3.12 -5.73
CA TRP A 82 1.29 -3.29 -5.90
C TRP A 82 0.72 -2.41 -7.01
N ARG A 83 -0.43 -2.83 -7.57
CA ARG A 83 -1.20 -2.01 -8.51
C ARG A 83 -2.69 -2.32 -8.43
N HIS A 84 -3.52 -1.29 -8.44
CA HIS A 84 -4.97 -1.47 -8.63
C HIS A 84 -5.28 -1.80 -10.08
N LEU A 85 -6.25 -2.69 -10.30
CA LEU A 85 -6.71 -3.09 -11.62
C LEU A 85 -7.95 -2.31 -12.08
N LYS A 86 -8.56 -1.53 -11.17
CA LYS A 86 -9.71 -0.64 -11.45
C LYS A 86 -9.53 0.70 -10.74
N SER A 87 -10.15 1.74 -11.30
CA SER A 87 -10.21 3.05 -10.65
C SER A 87 -11.00 2.99 -9.33
N ALA A 88 -10.67 3.91 -8.44
CA ALA A 88 -11.21 4.01 -7.09
C ALA A 88 -10.99 2.74 -6.24
N GLY A 89 -9.90 2.02 -6.50
CA GLY A 89 -9.50 0.86 -5.72
C GLY A 89 -9.13 1.23 -4.29
N ASN A 90 -9.44 0.30 -3.37
CA ASN A 90 -9.03 0.35 -1.97
C ASN A 90 -8.35 -0.95 -1.58
N SER A 91 -7.27 -0.83 -0.83
CA SER A 91 -6.50 -1.90 -0.22
C SER A 91 -5.49 -1.28 0.76
N GLY A 92 -4.73 -2.12 1.45
CA GLY A 92 -3.68 -1.70 2.35
C GLY A 92 -2.80 -2.85 2.82
N VAL A 93 -1.79 -2.50 3.58
CA VAL A 93 -1.01 -3.43 4.38
C VAL A 93 -1.18 -3.07 5.84
N PHE A 94 -1.67 -4.02 6.63
CA PHE A 94 -1.55 -3.91 8.08
C PHE A 94 -0.19 -4.39 8.54
N VAL A 95 0.40 -3.66 9.47
CA VAL A 95 1.55 -4.09 10.25
C VAL A 95 1.15 -4.32 11.70
N TRP A 96 1.76 -5.32 12.35
CA TRP A 96 1.57 -5.65 13.76
C TRP A 96 0.13 -6.01 14.16
N VAL A 97 -0.59 -6.76 13.32
CA VAL A 97 -1.92 -7.26 13.70
C VAL A 97 -1.77 -8.40 14.70
N PRO A 98 -2.29 -8.29 15.93
CA PRO A 98 -2.21 -9.37 16.89
C PRO A 98 -3.22 -10.48 16.58
N ASP A 99 -2.91 -11.69 17.04
CA ASP A 99 -3.72 -12.89 16.78
C ASP A 99 -5.20 -12.74 17.22
N GLU A 100 -5.42 -12.04 18.32
CA GLU A 100 -6.77 -11.79 18.85
C GLU A 100 -7.67 -10.97 17.90
N ALA A 101 -7.07 -10.13 17.04
CA ALA A 101 -7.82 -9.36 16.05
C ALA A 101 -8.27 -10.19 14.85
N LEU A 102 -7.74 -11.39 14.69
CA LEU A 102 -7.95 -12.26 13.53
C LEU A 102 -8.80 -13.51 13.85
N LYS A 103 -8.81 -13.96 15.11
CA LYS A 103 -9.43 -15.24 15.51
C LYS A 103 -10.90 -15.41 15.16
N GLU A 104 -11.68 -14.34 15.23
CA GLU A 104 -13.13 -14.38 15.02
C GLU A 104 -13.58 -13.42 13.91
N LEU A 105 -12.62 -13.00 13.08
CA LEU A 105 -12.90 -12.08 11.98
C LEU A 105 -13.80 -12.76 10.94
N LYS A 106 -14.98 -12.17 10.72
CA LYS A 106 -15.96 -12.64 9.73
C LYS A 106 -15.63 -12.09 8.34
N PRO A 107 -16.13 -12.71 7.26
CA PRO A 107 -16.14 -12.07 5.94
C PRO A 107 -16.79 -10.68 6.01
N ASP A 108 -16.41 -9.79 5.10
CA ASP A 108 -16.82 -8.39 5.03
C ASP A 108 -16.39 -7.53 6.24
N ALA A 109 -15.28 -7.92 6.89
CA ALA A 109 -14.68 -7.17 7.98
C ALA A 109 -13.14 -7.10 7.86
N LEU A 110 -12.56 -6.00 8.34
CA LEU A 110 -11.13 -5.82 8.52
C LEU A 110 -10.75 -5.87 10.00
N PRO A 111 -9.48 -6.22 10.32
CA PRO A 111 -8.99 -6.20 11.69
C PRO A 111 -9.21 -4.84 12.36
N GLN A 112 -9.67 -4.86 13.61
CA GLN A 112 -9.85 -3.64 14.41
C GLN A 112 -8.68 -3.44 15.40
N TYR A 113 -7.51 -3.94 15.03
CA TYR A 113 -6.29 -3.78 15.82
C TYR A 113 -5.06 -4.02 14.92
N GLY A 114 -4.26 -2.99 14.71
CA GLY A 114 -3.08 -2.95 13.84
C GLY A 114 -2.83 -1.53 13.35
N ILE A 115 -1.71 -1.34 12.67
CA ILE A 115 -1.38 -0.08 12.01
C ILE A 115 -1.51 -0.31 10.50
N GLU A 116 -2.30 0.53 9.85
CA GLU A 116 -2.54 0.42 8.42
C GLU A 116 -1.66 1.36 7.62
N VAL A 117 -1.14 0.84 6.53
CA VAL A 117 -0.42 1.55 5.46
C VAL A 117 -1.32 1.51 4.22
N GLN A 118 -1.99 2.61 3.96
CA GLN A 118 -3.08 2.73 2.98
C GLN A 118 -2.60 2.65 1.53
N MET A 119 -3.40 1.98 0.69
CA MET A 119 -3.25 1.88 -0.76
C MET A 119 -4.55 2.24 -1.47
N LEU A 120 -4.83 3.54 -1.69
CA LEU A 120 -6.00 4.01 -2.43
C LEU A 120 -5.63 4.42 -3.87
N ASP A 121 -6.53 4.17 -4.82
CA ASP A 121 -6.42 4.76 -6.15
C ASP A 121 -6.84 6.24 -6.17
N HIS A 122 -6.31 7.00 -7.11
CA HIS A 122 -6.59 8.43 -7.27
C HIS A 122 -8.09 8.76 -7.44
N GLY A 123 -8.87 7.88 -8.03
CA GLY A 123 -10.31 8.04 -8.22
C GLY A 123 -11.15 7.81 -6.95
N PHE A 124 -10.55 7.32 -5.86
CA PHE A 124 -11.31 6.91 -4.68
C PHE A 124 -12.04 8.08 -4.00
N ALA A 125 -11.41 9.24 -3.86
CA ALA A 125 -12.02 10.41 -3.21
C ALA A 125 -13.27 10.88 -3.96
N GLU A 126 -13.20 11.00 -5.29
CA GLU A 126 -14.35 11.38 -6.12
C GLU A 126 -15.49 10.37 -6.00
N GLN A 127 -15.17 9.08 -6.06
CA GLN A 127 -16.18 8.02 -5.90
C GLN A 127 -16.80 8.01 -4.50
N TYR A 128 -15.99 8.22 -3.46
CA TYR A 128 -16.45 8.35 -2.08
C TYR A 128 -17.44 9.50 -1.94
N GLU A 129 -17.10 10.69 -2.46
CA GLU A 129 -17.96 11.86 -2.43
C GLU A 129 -19.27 11.66 -3.18
N LYS A 130 -19.21 11.07 -4.38
CA LYS A 130 -20.42 10.72 -5.18
C LYS A 130 -21.34 9.74 -4.44
N ARG A 131 -20.77 8.74 -3.77
CA ARG A 131 -21.52 7.70 -3.07
C ARG A 131 -22.12 8.19 -1.75
N THR A 132 -21.40 9.01 -1.01
CA THR A 132 -21.75 9.36 0.38
C THR A 132 -22.29 10.77 0.54
N GLY A 133 -22.07 11.66 -0.43
CA GLY A 133 -22.33 13.09 -0.33
C GLY A 133 -21.41 13.82 0.66
N LYS A 134 -20.36 13.17 1.17
CA LYS A 134 -19.41 13.72 2.14
C LYS A 134 -18.06 13.96 1.48
N LYS A 135 -17.36 15.01 1.92
CA LYS A 135 -15.99 15.26 1.47
C LYS A 135 -15.04 14.14 1.84
N GLY A 136 -14.15 13.78 0.91
CA GLY A 136 -13.06 12.83 1.11
C GLY A 136 -11.77 13.53 1.57
N ASP A 137 -11.84 14.41 2.57
CA ASP A 137 -10.70 15.21 3.05
C ASP A 137 -10.00 14.62 4.29
N TRP A 138 -10.53 13.55 4.83
CA TRP A 138 -9.97 12.86 5.99
C TRP A 138 -9.00 11.72 5.65
N PHE A 139 -8.78 11.46 4.37
CA PHE A 139 -7.81 10.52 3.81
C PHE A 139 -7.16 11.08 2.55
N THR A 140 -6.01 10.51 2.15
CA THR A 140 -5.36 10.79 0.86
C THR A 140 -5.32 9.54 0.00
N THR A 141 -4.78 9.63 -1.21
CA THR A 141 -4.80 8.49 -2.13
C THR A 141 -3.79 7.41 -1.76
N ASN A 142 -2.53 7.72 -1.60
CA ASN A 142 -1.53 6.68 -1.33
C ASN A 142 -0.59 7.13 -0.22
N GLY A 143 -0.50 6.32 0.82
CA GLY A 143 0.53 6.47 1.80
C GLY A 143 0.09 7.07 3.13
N ASP A 144 -1.20 7.15 3.44
CA ASP A 144 -1.64 7.42 4.80
C ASP A 144 -1.14 6.30 5.72
N ILE A 145 -0.71 6.67 6.94
CA ILE A 145 -0.44 5.73 8.02
C ILE A 145 -1.30 6.09 9.22
N PHE A 146 -2.00 5.11 9.78
CA PHE A 146 -2.89 5.33 10.92
C PHE A 146 -3.13 4.07 11.76
N ALA A 147 -3.49 4.32 13.00
CA ALA A 147 -3.94 3.27 13.92
C ALA A 147 -5.40 2.89 13.65
N VAL A 148 -5.71 1.60 13.65
CA VAL A 148 -7.07 1.09 13.41
C VAL A 148 -7.68 0.58 14.71
N GLY A 149 -8.96 0.92 14.94
CA GLY A 149 -9.75 0.47 16.07
C GLY A 149 -9.13 0.85 17.41
N LYS A 150 -8.72 -0.14 18.19
CA LYS A 150 -8.13 0.09 19.53
C LYS A 150 -6.63 0.36 19.54
N SER A 151 -5.99 0.36 18.36
CA SER A 151 -4.56 0.64 18.23
C SER A 151 -4.22 2.08 18.56
N LYS A 152 -2.95 2.32 18.85
CA LYS A 152 -2.40 3.66 19.10
C LYS A 152 -1.26 3.95 18.13
N LEU A 153 -1.16 5.19 17.73
CA LEU A 153 -0.04 5.73 16.96
C LEU A 153 -0.03 7.25 17.15
N ASN A 154 1.12 7.85 17.29
CA ASN A 154 1.31 9.29 17.16
C ASN A 154 1.72 9.57 15.70
N PRO A 155 0.80 9.99 14.83
CA PRO A 155 1.10 10.17 13.41
C PRO A 155 2.03 11.38 13.19
N PHE A 156 2.93 11.27 12.21
CA PHE A 156 3.81 12.37 11.81
C PHE A 156 3.09 13.36 10.88
N PRO A 157 3.40 14.67 10.97
CA PRO A 157 2.84 15.66 10.04
C PRO A 157 3.28 15.42 8.58
N PRO A 158 2.43 15.83 7.60
CA PRO A 158 1.13 16.49 7.75
C PRO A 158 0.05 15.54 8.27
N LEU A 159 -0.91 16.09 9.01
CA LEU A 159 -1.96 15.30 9.63
C LEU A 159 -3.29 15.44 8.88
N SER A 160 -4.13 14.41 8.97
CA SER A 160 -5.55 14.52 8.62
C SER A 160 -6.25 15.60 9.46
N PRO A 161 -7.39 16.14 9.02
CA PRO A 161 -8.11 17.21 9.74
C PRO A 161 -8.43 16.87 11.20
N ASN A 162 -8.69 15.60 11.51
CA ASN A 162 -8.94 15.13 12.88
C ASN A 162 -7.67 14.68 13.63
N GLY A 163 -6.49 14.79 13.01
CA GLY A 163 -5.21 14.41 13.61
C GLY A 163 -4.93 12.91 13.71
N SER A 164 -5.79 12.03 13.18
CA SER A 164 -5.67 10.59 13.38
C SER A 164 -4.75 9.88 12.37
N ARG A 165 -4.42 10.53 11.25
CA ARG A 165 -3.60 9.97 10.16
C ARG A 165 -2.37 10.81 9.90
N SER A 166 -1.25 10.18 9.60
CA SER A 166 -0.12 10.81 8.91
C SER A 166 -0.42 10.81 7.42
N PHE A 167 -0.59 11.97 6.84
CA PHE A 167 -0.73 12.13 5.40
C PHE A 167 0.62 12.13 4.71
N PRO A 168 0.72 11.67 3.47
CA PRO A 168 1.94 11.75 2.71
C PRO A 168 2.30 13.22 2.41
N ARG A 169 3.58 13.55 2.60
CA ARG A 169 4.14 14.89 2.28
C ARG A 169 4.12 15.19 0.79
N LYS A 170 4.08 14.14 -0.04
CA LYS A 170 4.03 14.20 -1.50
C LYS A 170 3.11 13.10 -2.01
N ASN A 171 2.30 13.40 -2.99
CA ASN A 171 1.56 12.36 -3.72
C ASN A 171 2.47 11.79 -4.82
N LEU A 172 3.05 10.63 -4.55
CA LEU A 172 3.95 9.90 -5.45
C LEU A 172 3.30 8.64 -6.03
N GLY A 173 2.05 8.35 -5.66
CA GLY A 173 1.31 7.20 -6.16
C GLY A 173 1.12 7.28 -7.68
N ARG A 174 1.17 6.12 -8.33
CA ARG A 174 0.88 5.94 -9.74
C ARG A 174 -0.55 5.44 -9.89
N GLY A 175 -1.16 5.72 -11.05
CA GLY A 175 -2.54 5.37 -11.33
C GLY A 175 -2.79 3.88 -11.60
N VAL A 176 -4.04 3.59 -11.94
CA VAL A 176 -4.52 2.23 -12.27
C VAL A 176 -3.62 1.54 -13.30
N GLY A 177 -3.31 0.28 -13.04
CA GLY A 177 -2.47 -0.55 -13.90
C GLY A 177 -0.96 -0.31 -13.77
N GLU A 178 -0.55 0.76 -13.11
CA GLU A 178 0.86 1.07 -12.90
C GLU A 178 1.37 0.53 -11.57
N TRP A 179 2.55 -0.09 -11.56
CA TRP A 179 3.16 -0.61 -10.35
C TRP A 179 3.65 0.50 -9.43
N ASN A 180 3.22 0.48 -8.18
CA ASN A 180 3.74 1.27 -7.08
C ASN A 180 4.70 0.42 -6.26
N HIS A 181 5.69 1.05 -5.65
CA HIS A 181 6.63 0.43 -4.74
C HIS A 181 6.50 1.07 -3.36
N TYR A 182 6.22 0.26 -2.36
CA TYR A 182 6.26 0.63 -0.95
C TYR A 182 7.49 0.01 -0.28
N TYR A 183 8.22 0.83 0.45
CA TYR A 183 9.16 0.38 1.47
C TYR A 183 8.66 0.86 2.82
N VAL A 184 8.42 -0.08 3.72
CA VAL A 184 7.94 0.15 5.08
C VAL A 184 9.03 -0.22 6.06
N ARG A 185 9.35 0.66 6.99
CA ARG A 185 10.23 0.38 8.11
C ARG A 185 9.42 0.45 9.41
N ALA A 186 9.40 -0.65 10.16
CA ALA A 186 8.63 -0.81 11.38
C ALA A 186 9.56 -1.29 12.50
N ILE A 187 10.03 -0.36 13.34
CA ILE A 187 11.09 -0.60 14.34
C ILE A 187 10.72 0.10 15.64
N ASN A 188 10.77 -0.62 16.76
CA ASN A 188 10.54 -0.08 18.11
C ASN A 188 9.25 0.75 18.24
N GLY A 189 8.19 0.36 17.53
CA GLY A 189 6.91 1.07 17.53
C GLY A 189 6.90 2.33 16.67
N GLU A 190 7.91 2.57 15.85
CA GLU A 190 7.89 3.58 14.79
C GLU A 190 7.63 2.92 13.43
N VAL A 191 6.71 3.46 12.65
CA VAL A 191 6.43 3.06 11.28
C VAL A 191 6.73 4.22 10.35
N ARG A 192 7.48 3.98 9.28
CA ARG A 192 7.75 4.94 8.19
C ARG A 192 7.48 4.29 6.85
N LEU A 193 6.99 5.09 5.91
CA LEU A 193 6.68 4.67 4.55
C LEU A 193 7.44 5.49 3.52
N TRP A 194 8.03 4.79 2.56
CA TRP A 194 8.53 5.34 1.30
C TRP A 194 7.61 4.87 0.17
N VAL A 195 7.16 5.81 -0.64
CA VAL A 195 6.38 5.55 -1.86
C VAL A 195 7.24 5.88 -3.06
N ASN A 196 7.46 4.91 -3.93
CA ASN A 196 8.23 5.08 -5.17
C ASN A 196 9.61 5.77 -4.97
N GLY A 197 10.27 5.48 -3.84
CA GLY A 197 11.63 5.91 -3.53
C GLY A 197 11.78 7.10 -2.57
N GLU A 198 10.68 7.76 -2.17
CA GLU A 198 10.75 8.88 -1.22
C GLU A 198 9.94 8.62 0.04
N GLU A 199 10.48 9.01 1.21
CA GLU A 199 9.74 8.96 2.48
C GLU A 199 8.60 9.98 2.46
N VAL A 200 7.38 9.50 2.76
CA VAL A 200 6.18 10.34 2.68
C VAL A 200 5.43 10.49 4.00
N SER A 201 5.35 9.45 4.82
CA SER A 201 4.52 9.44 6.03
C SER A 201 5.08 8.52 7.10
N GLY A 202 4.51 8.56 8.29
CA GLY A 202 4.93 7.71 9.40
C GLY A 202 4.25 8.06 10.71
N GLY A 203 4.66 7.37 11.77
CA GLY A 203 4.23 7.64 13.13
C GLY A 203 5.07 6.85 14.12
N ASN A 204 4.96 7.16 15.40
CA ASN A 204 5.63 6.46 16.48
C ASN A 204 4.69 6.13 17.65
N GLY A 205 5.24 5.46 18.65
CA GLY A 205 4.44 5.07 19.82
C GLY A 205 3.35 4.07 19.49
N ALA A 206 3.55 3.24 18.46
CA ALA A 206 2.58 2.23 18.07
C ALA A 206 2.30 1.23 19.21
N ASP A 207 1.03 0.88 19.34
CA ASP A 207 0.51 -0.21 20.14
C ASP A 207 -0.63 -0.86 19.35
N PRO A 208 -0.47 -2.09 18.86
CA PRO A 208 0.64 -3.04 19.06
C PRO A 208 1.92 -2.68 18.29
N ARG A 209 3.03 -3.34 18.65
CA ARG A 209 4.33 -3.23 17.98
C ARG A 209 4.97 -4.60 17.69
N THR A 210 4.13 -5.61 17.63
CA THR A 210 4.43 -6.98 17.19
C THR A 210 3.15 -7.62 16.71
N GLY A 211 3.22 -8.43 15.67
CA GLY A 211 2.05 -9.09 15.11
C GLY A 211 2.27 -9.52 13.66
N TYR A 212 1.19 -9.92 13.02
CA TYR A 212 1.19 -10.35 11.63
C TYR A 212 1.23 -9.15 10.67
N LEU A 213 1.78 -9.39 9.48
CA LEU A 213 1.54 -8.56 8.30
C LEU A 213 0.27 -9.09 7.63
N CYS A 214 -0.65 -8.19 7.29
CA CYS A 214 -1.85 -8.56 6.55
C CYS A 214 -1.97 -7.74 5.26
N LEU A 215 -2.38 -8.39 4.18
CA LEU A 215 -2.79 -7.75 2.93
C LEU A 215 -4.31 -7.69 2.88
N GLU A 216 -4.86 -6.59 2.37
CA GLU A 216 -6.29 -6.34 2.37
C GLU A 216 -6.95 -6.66 1.04
N SER A 217 -8.09 -7.35 1.13
CA SER A 217 -9.15 -7.42 0.12
C SER A 217 -10.21 -6.41 0.49
N GLU A 218 -10.34 -5.30 -0.24
CA GLU A 218 -11.23 -4.22 0.16
C GLU A 218 -12.02 -3.61 -1.02
N GLY A 219 -12.85 -4.44 -1.65
CA GLY A 219 -13.85 -4.03 -2.62
C GLY A 219 -13.36 -3.83 -4.05
N SER A 220 -12.05 -3.94 -4.31
CA SER A 220 -11.48 -3.72 -5.64
C SER A 220 -10.34 -4.68 -5.95
N PRO A 221 -10.22 -5.15 -7.20
CA PRO A 221 -9.12 -6.03 -7.56
C PRO A 221 -7.77 -5.30 -7.56
N ILE A 222 -6.78 -5.96 -6.94
CA ILE A 222 -5.42 -5.47 -6.79
C ILE A 222 -4.44 -6.61 -7.00
N GLU A 223 -3.24 -6.29 -7.46
CA GLU A 223 -2.13 -7.22 -7.58
C GLU A 223 -0.96 -6.80 -6.71
N PHE A 224 -0.25 -7.80 -6.17
CA PHE A 224 0.96 -7.65 -5.38
C PHE A 224 2.07 -8.55 -5.94
N LYS A 225 3.31 -8.06 -5.87
CA LYS A 225 4.51 -8.84 -6.17
C LYS A 225 5.70 -8.32 -5.37
N ASN A 226 6.83 -8.98 -5.44
CA ASN A 226 8.06 -8.59 -4.74
C ASN A 226 7.81 -8.29 -3.24
N ILE A 227 6.99 -9.13 -2.61
CA ILE A 227 6.75 -9.03 -1.17
C ILE A 227 7.99 -9.57 -0.48
N ARG A 228 8.73 -8.73 0.21
CA ARG A 228 9.99 -9.09 0.87
C ARG A 228 10.05 -8.50 2.26
N VAL A 229 10.70 -9.19 3.17
CA VAL A 229 10.87 -8.74 4.55
C VAL A 229 12.30 -8.98 5.00
N ARG A 230 12.82 -8.07 5.84
CA ARG A 230 14.05 -8.25 6.60
C ARG A 230 13.75 -8.00 8.07
N GLU A 231 13.99 -9.02 8.90
CA GLU A 231 13.88 -8.85 10.35
C GLU A 231 15.14 -8.17 10.90
N LEU A 232 14.92 -7.37 11.91
CA LEU A 232 15.95 -6.62 12.62
C LEU A 232 15.95 -7.01 14.10
N PRO A 233 17.10 -6.93 14.79
CA PRO A 233 17.20 -7.23 16.22
C PRO A 233 16.26 -6.41 17.11
#